data_2166bbb9a1df01b62f703350ae66f848
#
_entry.id   2166bbb9a1df01b62f703350ae66f848
#
_cell.length_a   1.000
_cell.length_b   1.000
_cell.length_c   1.000
_cell.angle_alpha   90.00
_cell.angle_beta   90.00
_cell.angle_gamma   90.00
#
_symmetry.space_group_name_H-M   'P 1'
#
loop_
_entity.id
_entity.type
_entity.pdbx_description
1 polymer ?
#
loop_
_entity_poly.entity_id
_entity_poly.type
_entity_poly.pdbx_seq_one_letter_code
_entity_poly.pdbx_strand_id
1 'polypeptide(L)'
;LVGVLRTIDTGRASRSVLPSGHYAAVLEVAPNLGIAVGTDGVGSKLIVPEQTGRYDTVGIDCIAMNVNDVICVGAEPIAVVDYLAVEQTDPDTFAAICRYWL
;
A
#
# COMPACT_ATOMS: atom_id res chain seq x y z
N LEU A 1 0.95 -20.15 -2.33
CA LEU A 1 0.28 -18.96 -2.88
C LEU A 1 0.89 -18.55 -4.23
N VAL A 2 2.20 -18.32 -4.33
CA VAL A 2 2.90 -17.91 -5.59
C VAL A 2 2.65 -18.89 -6.74
N GLY A 3 2.63 -20.20 -6.46
CA GLY A 3 2.32 -21.22 -7.46
C GLY A 3 0.90 -21.10 -8.03
N VAL A 4 -0.06 -20.75 -7.20
CA VAL A 4 -1.46 -20.53 -7.61
C VAL A 4 -1.59 -19.26 -8.46
N LEU A 5 -0.91 -18.18 -8.06
CA LEU A 5 -0.96 -16.91 -8.81
C LEU A 5 -0.42 -17.07 -10.25
N ARG A 6 0.55 -17.95 -10.46
CA ARG A 6 1.11 -18.25 -11.79
C ARG A 6 0.15 -19.00 -12.70
N THR A 7 -0.91 -19.60 -12.17
CA THR A 7 -1.92 -20.33 -12.97
C THR A 7 -3.07 -19.45 -13.43
N ILE A 8 -3.12 -18.18 -12.98
CA ILE A 8 -4.17 -17.24 -13.38
C ILE A 8 -3.88 -16.75 -14.81
N ASP A 9 -4.72 -17.19 -15.74
CA ASP A 9 -4.72 -16.65 -17.10
C ASP A 9 -5.56 -15.35 -17.13
N THR A 10 -4.89 -14.23 -17.37
CA THR A 10 -5.54 -12.92 -17.51
C THR A 10 -6.05 -12.65 -18.93
N GLY A 11 -5.80 -13.55 -19.86
CA GLY A 11 -6.11 -13.37 -21.28
C GLY A 11 -5.32 -12.25 -21.97
N ARG A 12 -4.28 -11.73 -21.30
CA ARG A 12 -3.43 -10.63 -21.80
C ARG A 12 -1.96 -10.93 -21.55
N ALA A 13 -1.09 -10.45 -22.43
CA ALA A 13 0.35 -10.49 -22.19
C ALA A 13 0.68 -9.70 -20.91
N SER A 14 1.42 -10.32 -20.01
CA SER A 14 1.92 -9.65 -18.81
C SER A 14 2.92 -8.57 -19.21
N ARG A 15 2.72 -7.35 -18.70
CA ARG A 15 3.69 -6.25 -18.78
C ARG A 15 4.50 -6.10 -17.49
N SER A 16 4.44 -7.10 -16.60
CA SER A 16 5.22 -7.09 -15.37
C SER A 16 6.71 -7.18 -15.69
N VAL A 17 7.46 -6.20 -15.24
CA VAL A 17 8.92 -6.12 -15.38
C VAL A 17 9.61 -7.00 -14.35
N LEU A 18 9.03 -7.11 -13.16
CA LEU A 18 9.56 -7.93 -12.07
C LEU A 18 8.74 -9.20 -11.90
N PRO A 19 9.38 -10.32 -11.53
CA PRO A 19 8.65 -11.53 -11.16
C PRO A 19 7.80 -11.31 -9.91
N SER A 20 6.82 -12.17 -9.68
CA SER A 20 6.03 -12.15 -8.44
C SER A 20 6.92 -12.46 -7.23
N GLY A 21 6.67 -11.75 -6.11
CA GLY A 21 7.40 -11.90 -4.85
C GLY A 21 8.24 -10.67 -4.47
N HIS A 22 8.23 -9.62 -5.28
CA HIS A 22 8.73 -8.30 -4.89
C HIS A 22 7.67 -7.53 -4.09
N TYR A 23 8.09 -6.48 -3.40
CA TYR A 23 7.24 -5.67 -2.53
C TYR A 23 6.20 -4.84 -3.32
N ALA A 24 6.54 -4.43 -4.54
CA ALA A 24 5.61 -3.75 -5.44
C ALA A 24 5.60 -4.43 -6.81
N ALA A 25 4.49 -4.34 -7.52
CA ALA A 25 4.39 -4.73 -8.92
C ALA A 25 4.91 -3.60 -9.81
N VAL A 26 5.79 -3.92 -10.75
CA VAL A 26 6.31 -2.93 -11.72
C VAL A 26 5.77 -3.29 -13.10
N LEU A 27 5.03 -2.37 -13.71
CA LEU A 27 4.40 -2.52 -15.00
C LEU A 27 5.05 -1.58 -16.02
N GLU A 28 5.47 -2.10 -17.16
CA GLU A 28 5.89 -1.27 -18.29
C GLU A 28 4.65 -0.64 -18.94
N VAL A 29 4.61 0.69 -18.96
CA VAL A 29 3.49 1.47 -19.53
C VAL A 29 3.85 2.11 -20.87
N ALA A 30 5.15 2.35 -21.10
CA ALA A 30 5.72 2.80 -22.37
C ALA A 30 7.18 2.32 -22.43
N PRO A 31 7.84 2.39 -23.60
CA PRO A 31 9.26 2.05 -23.71
C PRO A 31 10.12 2.81 -22.71
N ASN A 32 10.85 2.08 -21.86
CA ASN A 32 11.69 2.61 -20.79
C ASN A 32 10.95 3.42 -19.69
N LEU A 33 9.63 3.22 -19.56
CA LEU A 33 8.82 3.83 -18.53
C LEU A 33 8.00 2.77 -17.80
N GLY A 34 8.23 2.63 -16.51
CA GLY A 34 7.49 1.73 -15.63
C GLY A 34 6.70 2.48 -14.57
N ILE A 35 5.60 1.89 -14.14
CA ILE A 35 4.85 2.31 -12.95
C ILE A 35 4.95 1.21 -11.92
N ALA A 36 5.41 1.55 -10.71
CA ALA A 36 5.36 0.67 -9.56
C ALA A 36 4.01 0.86 -8.83
N VAL A 37 3.37 -0.24 -8.50
CA VAL A 37 2.10 -0.25 -7.76
C VAL A 37 2.25 -1.17 -6.56
N GLY A 38 2.06 -0.62 -5.37
CA GLY A 38 2.00 -1.33 -4.10
C GLY A 38 0.71 -1.01 -3.37
N THR A 39 0.28 -1.90 -2.50
CA THR A 39 -0.82 -1.68 -1.56
C THR A 39 -0.59 -2.52 -0.33
N ASP A 40 -0.64 -1.89 0.82
CA ASP A 40 -0.55 -2.54 2.11
C ASP A 40 -1.40 -1.81 3.15
N GLY A 41 -1.71 -2.46 4.25
CA GLY A 41 -2.50 -1.91 5.35
C GLY A 41 -1.78 -2.02 6.68
N VAL A 42 -2.12 -1.14 7.62
CA VAL A 42 -1.51 -1.09 8.95
C VAL A 42 -1.67 -2.42 9.72
N GLY A 43 -2.75 -3.15 9.44
CA GLY A 43 -2.95 -4.50 9.95
C GLY A 43 -3.03 -4.56 11.47
N SER A 44 -2.42 -5.59 12.07
CA SER A 44 -2.50 -5.86 13.51
C SER A 44 -1.89 -4.77 14.40
N LYS A 45 -1.09 -3.85 13.86
CA LYS A 45 -0.60 -2.71 14.63
C LYS A 45 -1.75 -1.83 15.18
N LEU A 46 -2.93 -1.84 14.54
CA LEU A 46 -4.11 -1.10 15.00
C LEU A 46 -4.58 -1.49 16.41
N ILE A 47 -4.25 -2.68 16.89
CA ILE A 47 -4.53 -3.11 18.26
C ILE A 47 -3.91 -2.13 19.29
N VAL A 48 -2.74 -1.57 19.00
CA VAL A 48 -2.05 -0.65 19.91
C VAL A 48 -2.80 0.68 20.07
N PRO A 49 -3.14 1.41 18.99
CA PRO A 49 -3.97 2.62 19.12
C PRO A 49 -5.36 2.35 19.70
N GLU A 50 -5.97 1.22 19.41
CA GLU A 50 -7.24 0.82 20.04
C GLU A 50 -7.11 0.70 21.57
N GLN A 51 -6.04 0.07 22.06
CA GLN A 51 -5.79 -0.08 23.50
C GLN A 51 -5.37 1.21 24.19
N THR A 52 -4.67 2.11 23.49
CA THR A 52 -4.09 3.34 24.05
C THR A 52 -4.94 4.58 23.81
N GLY A 53 -5.92 4.51 22.92
CA GLY A 53 -6.69 5.65 22.45
C GLY A 53 -5.87 6.64 21.59
N ARG A 54 -4.68 6.24 21.11
CA ARG A 54 -3.78 7.11 20.35
C ARG A 54 -3.69 6.70 18.90
N TYR A 55 -4.28 7.49 18.03
CA TYR A 55 -4.36 7.23 16.58
C TYR A 55 -3.47 8.15 15.74
N ASP A 56 -2.79 9.10 16.38
CA ASP A 56 -2.03 10.18 15.74
C ASP A 56 -0.85 9.71 14.89
N THR A 57 -0.34 8.49 15.10
CA THR A 57 0.78 7.92 14.32
C THR A 57 0.34 6.91 13.26
N VAL A 58 -0.93 6.52 13.23
CA VAL A 58 -1.43 5.48 12.31
C VAL A 58 -1.29 5.87 10.85
N GLY A 59 -1.55 7.14 10.53
CA GLY A 59 -1.38 7.66 9.17
C GLY A 59 0.09 7.62 8.70
N ILE A 60 1.03 7.90 9.59
CA ILE A 60 2.47 7.80 9.30
C ILE A 60 2.85 6.35 8.96
N ASP A 61 2.41 5.40 9.78
CA ASP A 61 2.65 3.97 9.55
C ASP A 61 2.09 3.52 8.20
N CYS A 62 0.86 3.92 7.89
CA CYS A 62 0.19 3.55 6.64
C CYS A 62 0.97 4.04 5.42
N ILE A 63 1.37 5.30 5.41
CA ILE A 63 2.15 5.89 4.30
C ILE A 63 3.53 5.25 4.23
N ALA A 64 4.22 5.10 5.36
CA ALA A 64 5.58 4.55 5.40
C ALA A 64 5.65 3.12 4.85
N MET A 65 4.68 2.26 5.14
CA MET A 65 4.63 0.89 4.64
C MET A 65 4.55 0.89 3.11
N ASN A 66 3.62 1.64 2.53
CA ASN A 66 3.42 1.69 1.08
C ASN A 66 4.58 2.37 0.35
N VAL A 67 5.13 3.46 0.91
CA VAL A 67 6.27 4.16 0.34
C VAL A 67 7.52 3.27 0.33
N ASN A 68 7.78 2.56 1.42
CA ASN A 68 8.93 1.67 1.52
C ASN A 68 8.87 0.53 0.49
N ASP A 69 7.70 -0.04 0.24
CA ASP A 69 7.50 -1.08 -0.76
C ASP A 69 7.85 -0.58 -2.18
N VAL A 70 7.43 0.63 -2.51
CA VAL A 70 7.72 1.29 -3.79
C VAL A 70 9.21 1.60 -3.92
N ILE A 71 9.85 2.09 -2.87
CA ILE A 71 11.30 2.38 -2.84
C ILE A 71 12.12 1.10 -3.00
N CYS A 72 11.68 -0.03 -2.41
CA CYS A 72 12.37 -1.31 -2.51
C CYS A 72 12.51 -1.83 -3.94
N VAL A 73 11.66 -1.39 -4.87
CA VAL A 73 11.79 -1.70 -6.29
C VAL A 73 12.45 -0.58 -7.10
N GLY A 74 13.01 0.43 -6.44
CA GLY A 74 13.75 1.52 -7.05
C GLY A 74 12.89 2.61 -7.69
N ALA A 75 11.59 2.67 -7.34
CA ALA A 75 10.67 3.67 -7.88
C ALA A 75 10.53 4.86 -6.94
N GLU A 76 10.20 6.02 -7.52
CA GLU A 76 9.88 7.24 -6.78
C GLU A 76 8.37 7.27 -6.49
N PRO A 77 7.93 7.46 -5.23
CA PRO A 77 6.52 7.62 -4.89
C PRO A 77 5.96 8.92 -5.49
N ILE A 78 4.90 8.82 -6.27
CA ILE A 78 4.27 9.97 -6.94
C ILE A 78 2.82 10.20 -6.51
N ALA A 79 2.17 9.20 -5.95
CA ALA A 79 0.78 9.30 -5.49
C ALA A 79 0.50 8.23 -4.44
N VAL A 80 -0.42 8.54 -3.54
CA VAL A 80 -0.98 7.61 -2.56
C VAL A 80 -2.49 7.61 -2.74
N VAL A 81 -3.08 6.42 -2.73
CA VAL A 81 -4.54 6.23 -2.64
C VAL A 81 -4.79 5.45 -1.36
N ASP A 82 -5.70 5.94 -0.54
CA ASP A 82 -5.98 5.35 0.74
C ASP A 82 -7.48 5.15 0.97
N TYR A 83 -7.80 4.19 1.83
CA TYR A 83 -9.15 3.98 2.33
C TYR A 83 -9.10 3.61 3.81
N LEU A 84 -10.11 4.02 4.55
CA LEU A 84 -10.26 3.71 5.97
C LEU A 84 -11.51 2.84 6.16
N ALA A 85 -11.29 1.58 6.55
CA ALA A 85 -12.36 0.68 6.93
C ALA A 85 -12.58 0.74 8.45
N VAL A 86 -13.73 1.20 8.88
CA VAL A 86 -14.11 1.33 10.30
C VAL A 86 -15.49 0.78 10.55
N GLU A 87 -15.71 0.21 11.72
CA GLU A 87 -17.03 -0.25 12.15
C GLU A 87 -17.96 0.94 12.46
N GLN A 88 -17.42 1.97 13.09
CA GLN A 88 -18.13 3.20 13.41
C GLN A 88 -17.25 4.41 13.06
N THR A 89 -17.88 5.43 12.47
CA THR A 89 -17.19 6.69 12.18
C THR A 89 -17.17 7.56 13.43
N ASP A 90 -15.96 7.81 13.93
CA ASP A 90 -15.68 8.83 14.93
C ASP A 90 -14.86 9.95 14.28
N PRO A 91 -15.41 11.19 14.18
CA PRO A 91 -14.74 12.30 13.51
C PRO A 91 -13.38 12.66 14.11
N ASP A 92 -13.22 12.54 15.43
CA ASP A 92 -11.98 12.91 16.11
C ASP A 92 -10.88 11.88 15.83
N THR A 93 -11.21 10.60 15.88
CA THR A 93 -10.30 9.51 15.49
C THR A 93 -9.90 9.62 14.02
N PHE A 94 -10.87 9.89 13.13
CA PHE A 94 -10.60 10.09 11.72
C PHE A 94 -9.65 11.27 11.49
N ALA A 95 -9.91 12.42 12.12
CA ALA A 95 -9.05 13.60 12.04
C ALA A 95 -7.63 13.32 12.57
N ALA A 96 -7.50 12.53 13.64
CA ALA A 96 -6.20 12.15 14.20
C ALA A 96 -5.39 11.28 13.21
N ILE A 97 -6.03 10.30 12.55
CA ILE A 97 -5.39 9.44 11.55
C ILE A 97 -4.94 10.26 10.34
N CYS A 98 -5.81 11.13 9.82
CA CYS A 98 -5.54 11.91 8.61
C CYS A 98 -4.55 13.06 8.81
N ARG A 99 -4.25 13.45 10.03
CA ARG A 99 -3.43 14.65 10.35
C ARG A 99 -2.05 14.65 9.69
N TYR A 100 -1.48 13.49 9.43
CA TYR A 100 -0.12 13.32 8.92
C TYR A 100 -0.08 12.71 7.51
N TRP A 101 -1.19 12.80 6.76
CA TRP A 101 -1.22 12.37 5.37
C TRP A 101 -0.76 13.46 4.38
N LEU A 102 -0.57 14.68 4.87
CA LEU A 102 -0.18 15.84 4.05
C LEU A 102 1.25 16.29 4.35
#